data_1543b6ea7757bfe6d50034d764226ba2
#
_entry.id   1543b6ea7757bfe6d50034d764226ba2
#
_cell.length_a   1.000
_cell.length_b   1.000
_cell.length_c   1.000
_cell.angle_alpha   90.00
_cell.angle_beta   90.00
_cell.angle_gamma   90.00
#
_symmetry.space_group_name_H-M   'P 1'
#
loop_
_entity.id
_entity.type
_entity.pdbx_description
1 polymer ?
#
loop_
_entity_poly.entity_id
_entity_poly.type
_entity_poly.pdbx_seq_one_letter_code
_entity_poly.pdbx_strand_id
1 'polypeptide(L)'
;MERNNAIDFIKFFAILSVVVIHVFPRDSQIGLFILDNFSRFAVPFFFTASGYLFGQKMIHKRDSFDYFKRYIIKILKLYLCWLFFYMMYDVLILYKDAADVPKEFAQYINQFSFLDLIYYGTGTSGYQLWFLTALIWSVIILFGFFKLKKARLLLTISLIFNLLGLFGQSYSVFYDLPLSTRDALFIGLFYTTLGFFFADDNFFKKSGAITAKTNLSLILIFFIIQVVEGYLLEKILSGSHGEYFISTICLTAFLFLFALNNKTLGKDLFITKVGGRALGIYIVHVVFIDIFDLIISALRLDHISDNLFLKLFETLLIITMSYISYDLLQYFKRRLSKMVTSN
;
A
#
# COMPACT_ATOMS: atom_id res chain seq x y z
N MET A 1 3.38 -24.29 -7.67
CA MET A 1 2.22 -23.40 -7.82
C MET A 1 2.44 -22.50 -9.00
N GLU A 2 1.52 -22.48 -9.93
CA GLU A 2 1.55 -21.52 -11.02
C GLU A 2 1.42 -20.08 -10.53
N ARG A 3 2.15 -19.16 -11.16
CA ARG A 3 2.07 -17.73 -10.87
C ARG A 3 0.71 -17.20 -11.34
N ASN A 4 0.01 -16.49 -10.47
CA ASN A 4 -1.21 -15.80 -10.85
C ASN A 4 -0.85 -14.44 -11.48
N ASN A 5 -0.90 -14.37 -12.81
CA ASN A 5 -0.55 -13.16 -13.56
C ASN A 5 -1.55 -12.03 -13.32
N ALA A 6 -2.82 -12.34 -13.06
CA ALA A 6 -3.87 -11.33 -12.81
C ALA A 6 -3.60 -10.52 -11.55
N ILE A 7 -3.07 -11.15 -10.49
CA ILE A 7 -2.68 -10.40 -9.29
C ILE A 7 -1.58 -9.39 -9.61
N ASP A 8 -0.55 -9.80 -10.37
CA ASP A 8 0.53 -8.88 -10.75
C ASP A 8 0.04 -7.83 -11.74
N PHE A 9 -0.88 -8.18 -12.64
CA PHE A 9 -1.53 -7.23 -13.55
C PHE A 9 -2.29 -6.13 -12.78
N ILE A 10 -3.11 -6.51 -11.80
CA ILE A 10 -3.87 -5.55 -10.98
C ILE A 10 -2.94 -4.74 -10.06
N LYS A 11 -1.85 -5.33 -9.56
CA LYS A 11 -0.83 -4.60 -8.80
C LYS A 11 -0.20 -3.45 -9.58
N PHE A 12 -0.14 -3.53 -10.91
CA PHE A 12 0.29 -2.40 -11.74
C PHE A 12 -0.67 -1.22 -11.60
N PHE A 13 -1.98 -1.45 -11.69
CA PHE A 13 -2.97 -0.39 -11.48
C PHE A 13 -3.00 0.08 -10.03
N ALA A 14 -2.81 -0.81 -9.08
CA ALA A 14 -2.72 -0.44 -7.67
C ALA A 14 -1.51 0.45 -7.37
N ILE A 15 -0.32 0.19 -7.93
CA ILE A 15 0.83 1.07 -7.73
C ILE A 15 0.69 2.40 -8.49
N LEU A 16 0.05 2.40 -9.65
CA LEU A 16 -0.34 3.62 -10.34
C LEU A 16 -1.25 4.47 -9.46
N SER A 17 -2.27 3.85 -8.89
CA SER A 17 -3.21 4.50 -7.96
C SER A 17 -2.52 5.06 -6.71
N VAL A 18 -1.54 4.35 -6.13
CA VAL A 18 -0.76 4.87 -4.99
C VAL A 18 -0.03 6.16 -5.36
N VAL A 19 0.61 6.21 -6.54
CA VAL A 19 1.29 7.44 -6.97
C VAL A 19 0.29 8.56 -7.22
N VAL A 20 -0.87 8.27 -7.82
CA VAL A 20 -1.97 9.24 -8.00
C VAL A 20 -2.38 9.86 -6.66
N ILE A 21 -2.60 9.06 -5.62
CA ILE A 21 -2.98 9.54 -4.28
C ILE A 21 -1.97 10.55 -3.70
N HIS A 22 -0.69 10.41 -4.03
CA HIS A 22 0.36 11.28 -3.48
C HIS A 22 0.70 12.48 -4.37
N VAL A 23 0.44 12.38 -5.67
CA VAL A 23 0.77 13.42 -6.66
C VAL A 23 -0.38 14.39 -6.86
N PHE A 24 -1.63 13.93 -6.76
CA PHE A 24 -2.78 14.74 -7.13
C PHE A 24 -3.25 15.62 -5.96
N PRO A 25 -3.43 16.95 -6.18
CA PRO A 25 -4.01 17.83 -5.18
C PRO A 25 -5.49 17.48 -4.96
N ARG A 26 -5.89 17.36 -3.69
CA ARG A 26 -7.20 16.84 -3.30
C ARG A 26 -8.36 17.79 -3.59
N ASP A 27 -8.11 19.09 -3.64
CA ASP A 27 -9.18 20.10 -3.57
C ASP A 27 -9.32 20.99 -4.83
N SER A 28 -8.44 20.87 -5.83
CA SER A 28 -8.37 21.84 -6.92
C SER A 28 -9.38 21.61 -8.04
N GLN A 29 -9.68 20.35 -8.40
CA GLN A 29 -10.55 20.03 -9.54
C GLN A 29 -11.35 18.74 -9.27
N ILE A 30 -12.60 18.69 -9.72
CA ILE A 30 -13.47 17.53 -9.53
C ILE A 30 -12.90 16.24 -10.16
N GLY A 31 -12.18 16.35 -11.27
CA GLY A 31 -11.54 15.20 -11.91
C GLY A 31 -10.41 14.59 -11.07
N LEU A 32 -9.63 15.43 -10.38
CA LEU A 32 -8.56 15.01 -9.46
C LEU A 32 -9.15 14.33 -8.22
N PHE A 33 -10.23 14.92 -7.68
CA PHE A 33 -10.99 14.33 -6.58
C PHE A 33 -11.54 12.93 -6.92
N ILE A 34 -12.12 12.75 -8.11
CA ILE A 34 -12.63 11.46 -8.57
C ILE A 34 -11.50 10.44 -8.67
N LEU A 35 -10.35 10.81 -9.24
CA LEU A 35 -9.20 9.93 -9.40
C LEU A 35 -8.58 9.53 -8.05
N ASP A 36 -8.50 10.46 -7.09
CA ASP A 36 -8.04 10.16 -5.73
C ASP A 36 -8.95 9.13 -5.05
N ASN A 37 -10.26 9.38 -5.01
CA ASN A 37 -11.22 8.46 -4.39
C ASN A 37 -11.26 7.10 -5.11
N PHE A 38 -11.19 7.08 -6.44
CA PHE A 38 -11.09 5.86 -7.23
C PHE A 38 -9.85 5.04 -6.84
N SER A 39 -8.75 5.69 -6.49
CA SER A 39 -7.45 5.07 -6.20
C SER A 39 -7.37 4.42 -4.80
N ARG A 40 -8.32 4.66 -3.89
CA ARG A 40 -8.28 4.20 -2.50
C ARG A 40 -8.36 2.67 -2.33
N PHE A 41 -8.67 1.90 -3.35
CA PHE A 41 -8.60 0.43 -3.32
C PHE A 41 -7.17 -0.12 -3.25
N ALA A 42 -6.17 0.68 -3.62
CA ALA A 42 -4.81 0.22 -3.89
C ALA A 42 -4.12 -0.42 -2.67
N VAL A 43 -4.10 0.28 -1.55
CA VAL A 43 -3.46 -0.21 -0.31
C VAL A 43 -4.19 -1.43 0.26
N PRO A 44 -5.52 -1.45 0.40
CA PRO A 44 -6.30 -2.66 0.69
C PRO A 44 -5.97 -3.84 -0.21
N PHE A 45 -5.84 -3.62 -1.51
CA PHE A 45 -5.47 -4.69 -2.45
C PHE A 45 -4.05 -5.23 -2.19
N PHE A 46 -3.08 -4.37 -1.86
CA PHE A 46 -1.72 -4.82 -1.52
C PHE A 46 -1.68 -5.65 -0.23
N PHE A 47 -2.43 -5.29 0.80
CA PHE A 47 -2.55 -6.10 2.01
C PHE A 47 -3.21 -7.45 1.69
N THR A 48 -4.31 -7.46 0.93
CA THR A 48 -5.00 -8.69 0.52
C THR A 48 -4.08 -9.60 -0.31
N ALA A 49 -3.34 -9.06 -1.27
CA ALA A 49 -2.38 -9.82 -2.07
C ALA A 49 -1.25 -10.40 -1.22
N SER A 50 -0.76 -9.64 -0.24
CA SER A 50 0.29 -10.09 0.69
C SER A 50 -0.20 -11.22 1.60
N GLY A 51 -1.42 -11.07 2.15
CA GLY A 51 -2.09 -12.11 2.94
C GLY A 51 -2.35 -13.40 2.16
N TYR A 52 -2.80 -13.27 0.90
CA TYR A 52 -3.00 -14.41 0.00
C TYR A 52 -1.70 -15.16 -0.28
N LEU A 53 -0.63 -14.46 -0.67
CA LEU A 53 0.67 -15.08 -0.96
C LEU A 53 1.28 -15.72 0.29
N PHE A 54 1.09 -15.10 1.46
CA PHE A 54 1.48 -15.69 2.74
C PHE A 54 0.67 -16.96 3.04
N GLY A 55 -0.67 -16.90 2.91
CA GLY A 55 -1.58 -18.01 3.14
C GLY A 55 -1.30 -19.21 2.25
N GLN A 56 -1.08 -19.00 0.95
CA GLN A 56 -0.71 -20.06 0.01
C GLN A 56 0.52 -20.86 0.44
N LYS A 57 1.51 -20.20 1.05
CA LYS A 57 2.71 -20.88 1.55
C LYS A 57 2.50 -21.52 2.91
N MET A 58 1.67 -20.89 3.77
CA MET A 58 1.40 -21.37 5.13
C MET A 58 0.54 -22.63 5.15
N ILE A 59 -0.54 -22.65 4.38
CA ILE A 59 -1.53 -23.75 4.38
C ILE A 59 -0.90 -25.04 3.86
N HIS A 60 0.00 -24.97 2.91
CA HIS A 60 0.58 -26.14 2.23
C HIS A 60 1.95 -26.59 2.77
N LYS A 61 2.53 -25.90 3.77
CA LYS A 61 3.85 -26.29 4.32
C LYS A 61 3.76 -27.00 5.66
N ARG A 62 4.53 -28.11 5.81
CA ARG A 62 4.69 -28.82 7.10
C ARG A 62 5.35 -27.93 8.15
N ASP A 63 6.38 -27.15 7.77
CA ASP A 63 7.07 -26.23 8.66
C ASP A 63 6.62 -24.79 8.40
N SER A 64 5.50 -24.45 9.04
CA SER A 64 4.91 -23.12 8.93
C SER A 64 5.68 -22.05 9.71
N PHE A 65 6.37 -22.40 10.81
CA PHE A 65 7.11 -21.44 11.64
C PHE A 65 8.35 -20.91 10.94
N ASP A 66 9.13 -21.78 10.31
CA ASP A 66 10.32 -21.37 9.55
C ASP A 66 9.98 -20.47 8.37
N TYR A 67 8.87 -20.74 7.70
CA TYR A 67 8.41 -19.86 6.62
C TYR A 67 8.01 -18.49 7.17
N PHE A 68 7.21 -18.45 8.25
CA PHE A 68 6.81 -17.23 8.93
C PHE A 68 8.04 -16.40 9.34
N LYS A 69 9.01 -17.00 10.04
CA LYS A 69 10.24 -16.34 10.45
C LYS A 69 10.99 -15.71 9.28
N ARG A 70 11.19 -16.47 8.18
CA ARG A 70 11.86 -15.95 6.99
C ARG A 70 11.08 -14.81 6.34
N TYR A 71 9.75 -14.90 6.31
CA TYR A 71 8.88 -13.87 5.76
C TYR A 71 8.99 -12.56 6.55
N ILE A 72 8.85 -12.63 7.88
CA ILE A 72 8.96 -11.45 8.76
C ILE A 72 10.36 -10.84 8.68
N ILE A 73 11.42 -11.63 8.78
CA ILE A 73 12.80 -11.13 8.70
C ILE A 73 13.05 -10.43 7.36
N LYS A 74 12.50 -10.95 6.27
CA LYS A 74 12.64 -10.31 4.95
C LYS A 74 12.00 -8.93 4.91
N ILE A 75 10.78 -8.78 5.43
CA ILE A 75 10.07 -7.49 5.42
C ILE A 75 10.72 -6.53 6.42
N LEU A 76 11.11 -7.01 7.60
CA LEU A 76 11.80 -6.21 8.60
C LEU A 76 13.14 -5.66 8.08
N LYS A 77 13.96 -6.50 7.42
CA LYS A 77 15.19 -6.04 6.78
C LYS A 77 14.90 -4.97 5.71
N LEU A 78 13.85 -5.17 4.93
CA LEU A 78 13.44 -4.19 3.91
C LEU A 78 13.05 -2.87 4.58
N TYR A 79 12.22 -2.93 5.63
CA TYR A 79 11.80 -1.75 6.40
C TYR A 79 13.01 -1.01 6.99
N LEU A 80 13.89 -1.71 7.72
CA LEU A 80 15.03 -1.08 8.37
C LEU A 80 16.03 -0.46 7.37
N CYS A 81 16.27 -1.13 6.24
CA CYS A 81 17.14 -0.57 5.20
C CYS A 81 16.58 0.73 4.63
N TRP A 82 15.26 0.79 4.36
CA TRP A 82 14.64 1.97 3.79
C TRP A 82 14.36 3.05 4.82
N LEU A 83 14.06 2.69 6.07
CA LEU A 83 14.01 3.63 7.18
C LEU A 83 15.34 4.36 7.33
N PHE A 84 16.45 3.61 7.35
CA PHE A 84 17.79 4.21 7.42
C PHE A 84 18.07 5.11 6.21
N PHE A 85 17.68 4.69 5.00
CA PHE A 85 17.83 5.50 3.79
C PHE A 85 17.07 6.83 3.91
N TYR A 86 15.79 6.80 4.33
CA TYR A 86 15.01 8.03 4.48
C TYR A 86 15.50 8.91 5.63
N MET A 87 15.96 8.33 6.73
CA MET A 87 16.62 9.13 7.78
C MET A 87 17.86 9.85 7.26
N MET A 88 18.70 9.18 6.47
CA MET A 88 19.86 9.82 5.83
C MET A 88 19.44 10.90 4.82
N TYR A 89 18.41 10.64 4.05
CA TYR A 89 17.84 11.59 3.10
C TYR A 89 17.33 12.86 3.81
N ASP A 90 16.56 12.71 4.89
CA ASP A 90 16.05 13.82 5.70
C ASP A 90 17.21 14.67 6.27
N VAL A 91 18.24 14.00 6.80
CA VAL A 91 19.42 14.70 7.34
C VAL A 91 20.16 15.47 6.24
N LEU A 92 20.26 14.94 5.02
CA LEU A 92 20.88 15.65 3.90
C LEU A 92 20.09 16.90 3.50
N ILE A 93 18.76 16.81 3.44
CA ILE A 93 17.90 17.96 3.15
C ILE A 93 18.01 19.01 4.27
N LEU A 94 17.93 18.56 5.53
CA LEU A 94 18.08 19.44 6.69
C LEU A 94 19.41 20.17 6.65
N TYR A 95 20.52 19.49 6.35
CA TYR A 95 21.85 20.12 6.28
C TYR A 95 21.94 21.17 5.17
N LYS A 96 21.19 21.00 4.07
CA LYS A 96 21.16 21.94 2.95
C LYS A 96 20.35 23.19 3.27
N ASP A 97 19.19 23.03 3.96
CA ASP A 97 18.17 24.08 4.05
C ASP A 97 18.09 24.74 5.43
N ALA A 98 18.71 24.14 6.48
CA ALA A 98 18.64 24.63 7.85
C ALA A 98 19.46 25.91 8.07
N ALA A 99 18.86 26.88 8.76
CA ALA A 99 19.57 28.08 9.22
C ALA A 99 20.48 27.81 10.43
N ASP A 100 20.10 26.86 11.29
CA ASP A 100 20.84 26.40 12.48
C ASP A 100 20.83 24.86 12.53
N VAL A 101 21.80 24.27 11.83
CA VAL A 101 21.90 22.81 11.67
C VAL A 101 21.90 22.03 13.01
N PRO A 102 22.69 22.43 14.05
CA PRO A 102 22.69 21.71 15.32
C PRO A 102 21.32 21.71 16.01
N LYS A 103 20.62 22.82 16.00
CA LYS A 103 19.31 22.98 16.61
C LYS A 103 18.25 22.17 15.86
N GLU A 104 18.19 22.30 14.55
CA GLU A 104 17.21 21.59 13.73
C GLU A 104 17.45 20.08 13.72
N PHE A 105 18.71 19.64 13.73
CA PHE A 105 19.06 18.23 13.88
C PHE A 105 18.62 17.67 15.25
N ALA A 106 18.83 18.43 16.33
CA ALA A 106 18.35 18.02 17.65
C ALA A 106 16.82 17.94 17.70
N GLN A 107 16.11 18.85 17.05
CA GLN A 107 14.64 18.80 16.92
C GLN A 107 14.19 17.59 16.10
N TYR A 108 14.86 17.31 14.97
CA TYR A 108 14.58 16.13 14.15
C TYR A 108 14.73 14.82 14.93
N ILE A 109 15.81 14.67 15.71
CA ILE A 109 16.00 13.46 16.52
C ILE A 109 14.97 13.36 17.66
N ASN A 110 14.62 14.48 18.31
CA ASN A 110 13.69 14.50 19.43
C ASN A 110 12.21 14.24 19.03
N GLN A 111 11.87 14.38 17.75
CA GLN A 111 10.51 14.08 17.28
C GLN A 111 10.23 12.59 17.15
N PHE A 112 11.28 11.73 17.13
CA PHE A 112 11.08 10.28 16.98
C PHE A 112 10.49 9.67 18.26
N SER A 113 9.34 9.04 18.11
CA SER A 113 8.77 8.13 19.07
C SER A 113 9.08 6.68 18.69
N PHE A 114 9.39 5.85 19.69
CA PHE A 114 9.55 4.43 19.47
C PHE A 114 8.29 3.77 18.85
N LEU A 115 7.12 4.24 19.26
CA LEU A 115 5.84 3.77 18.73
C LEU A 115 5.67 4.15 17.26
N ASP A 116 6.06 5.39 16.89
CA ASP A 116 5.99 5.84 15.50
C ASP A 116 6.87 5.01 14.59
N LEU A 117 8.09 4.71 15.02
CA LEU A 117 9.01 3.91 14.20
C LEU A 117 8.62 2.44 14.12
N ILE A 118 8.18 1.81 15.22
CA ILE A 118 7.97 0.35 15.24
C ILE A 118 6.57 -0.06 14.85
N TYR A 119 5.56 0.73 15.19
CA TYR A 119 4.17 0.41 14.93
C TYR A 119 3.59 1.19 13.76
N TYR A 120 3.65 2.53 13.80
CA TYR A 120 3.06 3.38 12.76
C TYR A 120 3.93 3.47 11.50
N GLY A 121 5.25 3.28 11.58
CA GLY A 121 6.15 3.41 10.42
C GLY A 121 6.23 4.83 9.90
N THR A 122 6.12 5.82 10.79
CA THR A 122 6.13 7.26 10.52
C THR A 122 7.33 7.93 11.18
N GLY A 123 7.52 9.23 10.94
CA GLY A 123 8.59 10.03 11.57
C GLY A 123 9.73 10.42 10.62
N THR A 124 9.75 9.92 9.38
CA THR A 124 10.66 10.34 8.30
C THR A 124 9.88 10.80 7.09
N SER A 125 10.54 11.43 6.10
CA SER A 125 9.94 11.72 4.79
C SER A 125 9.42 10.47 4.09
N GLY A 126 9.92 9.29 4.46
CA GLY A 126 9.46 8.00 3.98
C GLY A 126 8.10 7.56 4.54
N TYR A 127 7.11 8.43 4.51
CA TYR A 127 5.76 8.19 5.08
C TYR A 127 5.06 6.93 4.55
N GLN A 128 5.38 6.45 3.35
CA GLN A 128 4.86 5.22 2.79
C GLN A 128 5.34 3.95 3.51
N LEU A 129 6.38 4.05 4.34
CA LEU A 129 6.92 2.90 5.10
C LEU A 129 5.93 2.32 6.11
N TRP A 130 4.88 3.08 6.49
CA TRP A 130 3.80 2.61 7.36
C TRP A 130 3.17 1.29 6.88
N PHE A 131 3.10 1.08 5.56
CA PHE A 131 2.58 -0.17 5.00
C PHE A 131 3.41 -1.39 5.41
N LEU A 132 4.74 -1.25 5.50
CA LEU A 132 5.62 -2.36 5.87
C LEU A 132 5.47 -2.73 7.35
N THR A 133 5.40 -1.74 8.25
CA THR A 133 5.16 -1.98 9.68
C THR A 133 3.76 -2.57 9.90
N ALA A 134 2.74 -2.00 9.26
CA ALA A 134 1.39 -2.53 9.31
C ALA A 134 1.30 -3.98 8.80
N LEU A 135 2.01 -4.32 7.72
CA LEU A 135 2.06 -5.68 7.20
C LEU A 135 2.79 -6.64 8.16
N ILE A 136 3.90 -6.22 8.78
CA ILE A 136 4.62 -7.03 9.77
C ILE A 136 3.69 -7.39 10.93
N TRP A 137 3.05 -6.41 11.56
CA TRP A 137 2.16 -6.63 12.70
C TRP A 137 0.92 -7.45 12.31
N SER A 138 0.32 -7.17 11.17
CA SER A 138 -0.83 -7.94 10.67
C SER A 138 -0.48 -9.42 10.48
N VAL A 139 0.68 -9.73 9.91
CA VAL A 139 1.13 -11.11 9.69
C VAL A 139 1.52 -11.80 11.01
N ILE A 140 2.10 -11.08 11.98
CA ILE A 140 2.40 -11.62 13.32
C ILE A 140 1.10 -12.03 14.02
N ILE A 141 0.11 -11.15 14.06
CA ILE A 141 -1.19 -11.41 14.68
C ILE A 141 -1.90 -12.57 13.96
N LEU A 142 -1.95 -12.53 12.63
CA LEU A 142 -2.54 -13.58 11.82
C LEU A 142 -1.90 -14.94 12.07
N PHE A 143 -0.57 -14.99 12.15
CA PHE A 143 0.15 -16.23 12.44
C PHE A 143 -0.19 -16.79 13.84
N GLY A 144 -0.28 -15.93 14.86
CA GLY A 144 -0.70 -16.33 16.21
C GLY A 144 -2.08 -16.97 16.20
N PHE A 145 -3.06 -16.32 15.59
CA PHE A 145 -4.42 -16.85 15.48
C PHE A 145 -4.50 -18.11 14.59
N PHE A 146 -3.69 -18.22 13.56
CA PHE A 146 -3.57 -19.41 12.74
C PHE A 146 -3.06 -20.60 13.56
N LYS A 147 -2.02 -20.43 14.38
CA LYS A 147 -1.51 -21.48 15.27
C LYS A 147 -2.53 -21.90 16.33
N LEU A 148 -3.34 -20.98 16.82
CA LEU A 148 -4.44 -21.25 17.75
C LEU A 148 -5.67 -21.86 17.05
N LYS A 149 -5.65 -22.05 15.72
CA LYS A 149 -6.79 -22.51 14.90
C LYS A 149 -8.01 -21.58 14.98
N LYS A 150 -7.80 -20.30 15.32
CA LYS A 150 -8.83 -19.26 15.48
C LYS A 150 -8.79 -18.20 14.37
N ALA A 151 -8.26 -18.51 13.19
CA ALA A 151 -8.16 -17.55 12.09
C ALA A 151 -9.53 -16.98 11.66
N ARG A 152 -10.64 -17.78 11.72
CA ARG A 152 -12.00 -17.29 11.42
C ARG A 152 -12.46 -16.22 12.41
N LEU A 153 -12.16 -16.42 13.70
CA LEU A 153 -12.45 -15.42 14.73
C LEU A 153 -11.67 -14.11 14.44
N LEU A 154 -10.41 -14.22 14.01
CA LEU A 154 -9.62 -13.06 13.63
C LEU A 154 -10.25 -12.29 12.45
N LEU A 155 -10.80 -12.98 11.45
CA LEU A 155 -11.47 -12.31 10.33
C LEU A 155 -12.63 -11.44 10.81
N THR A 156 -13.44 -11.96 11.74
CA THR A 156 -14.56 -11.20 12.31
C THR A 156 -14.08 -10.03 13.17
N ILE A 157 -13.11 -10.26 14.05
CA ILE A 157 -12.55 -9.22 14.92
C ILE A 157 -11.89 -8.12 14.06
N SER A 158 -11.08 -8.49 13.08
CA SER A 158 -10.40 -7.52 12.21
C SER A 158 -11.36 -6.73 11.32
N LEU A 159 -12.49 -7.32 10.89
CA LEU A 159 -13.55 -6.58 10.22
C LEU A 159 -14.17 -5.52 11.14
N ILE A 160 -14.44 -5.88 12.41
CA ILE A 160 -14.97 -4.92 13.39
C ILE A 160 -13.99 -3.77 13.59
N PHE A 161 -12.67 -4.05 13.76
CA PHE A 161 -11.67 -2.99 13.86
C PHE A 161 -11.58 -2.15 12.58
N ASN A 162 -11.68 -2.76 11.41
CA ASN A 162 -11.68 -2.02 10.15
C ASN A 162 -12.87 -1.06 10.04
N LEU A 163 -14.07 -1.49 10.45
CA LEU A 163 -15.25 -0.64 10.49
C LEU A 163 -15.14 0.47 11.55
N LEU A 164 -14.59 0.16 12.74
CA LEU A 164 -14.31 1.18 13.76
C LEU A 164 -13.25 2.18 13.28
N GLY A 165 -12.25 1.73 12.54
CA GLY A 165 -11.21 2.58 11.97
C GLY A 165 -11.71 3.64 10.99
N LEU A 166 -12.88 3.43 10.37
CA LEU A 166 -13.52 4.44 9.51
C LEU A 166 -13.81 5.75 10.25
N PHE A 167 -14.12 5.68 11.54
CA PHE A 167 -14.41 6.85 12.36
C PHE A 167 -13.17 7.72 12.68
N GLY A 168 -11.96 7.16 12.58
CA GLY A 168 -10.71 7.96 12.61
C GLY A 168 -10.25 8.38 11.20
N GLN A 169 -11.10 8.22 10.17
CA GLN A 169 -10.82 8.44 8.76
C GLN A 169 -12.04 9.13 8.09
N SER A 170 -12.49 8.55 6.97
CA SER A 170 -13.57 9.10 6.13
C SER A 170 -14.91 9.33 6.85
N TYR A 171 -15.18 8.61 7.93
CA TYR A 171 -16.43 8.71 8.73
C TYR A 171 -16.28 9.56 10.00
N SER A 172 -15.20 10.33 10.12
CA SER A 172 -14.94 11.22 11.27
C SER A 172 -16.03 12.26 11.53
N VAL A 173 -16.81 12.60 10.49
CA VAL A 173 -17.98 13.50 10.62
C VAL A 173 -19.04 12.98 11.60
N PHE A 174 -19.17 11.67 11.77
CA PHE A 174 -20.14 11.08 12.71
C PHE A 174 -19.56 10.88 14.10
N TYR A 175 -18.30 10.55 14.19
CA TYR A 175 -17.53 10.44 15.43
C TYR A 175 -16.04 10.48 15.09
N ASP A 176 -15.31 11.39 15.70
CA ASP A 176 -13.87 11.53 15.50
C ASP A 176 -13.11 10.75 16.57
N LEU A 177 -12.47 9.67 16.16
CA LEU A 177 -11.62 8.86 17.03
C LEU A 177 -10.31 9.61 17.31
N PRO A 178 -9.93 9.84 18.58
CA PRO A 178 -8.73 10.62 18.94
C PRO A 178 -7.44 9.83 18.78
N LEU A 179 -7.34 9.00 17.73
CA LEU A 179 -6.16 8.19 17.42
C LEU A 179 -6.02 7.94 15.91
N SER A 180 -4.80 7.75 15.45
CA SER A 180 -4.54 7.38 14.06
C SER A 180 -5.02 5.95 13.80
N THR A 181 -5.87 5.79 12.80
CA THR A 181 -6.38 4.48 12.38
C THR A 181 -5.75 4.01 11.06
N ARG A 182 -4.72 4.70 10.58
CA ARG A 182 -3.91 4.29 9.42
C ARG A 182 -2.78 3.37 9.86
N ASP A 183 -3.12 2.14 10.25
CA ASP A 183 -2.16 1.22 10.87
C ASP A 183 -2.46 -0.26 10.61
N ALA A 184 -1.75 -1.11 11.37
CA ALA A 184 -1.89 -2.55 11.30
C ALA A 184 -3.27 -3.02 11.75
N LEU A 185 -3.80 -2.49 12.86
CA LEU A 185 -5.00 -3.02 13.51
C LEU A 185 -6.25 -2.70 12.72
N PHE A 186 -6.37 -1.45 12.25
CA PHE A 186 -7.59 -0.96 11.62
C PHE A 186 -7.63 -1.24 10.11
N ILE A 187 -6.49 -1.17 9.39
CA ILE A 187 -6.45 -1.41 7.94
C ILE A 187 -5.76 -2.74 7.62
N GLY A 188 -4.52 -2.89 8.06
CA GLY A 188 -3.66 -3.98 7.62
C GLY A 188 -4.20 -5.36 7.97
N LEU A 189 -4.70 -5.54 9.19
CA LEU A 189 -5.09 -6.83 9.73
C LEU A 189 -6.29 -7.45 8.99
N PHE A 190 -7.31 -6.64 8.71
CA PHE A 190 -8.50 -7.14 8.02
C PHE A 190 -8.18 -7.60 6.60
N TYR A 191 -7.54 -6.75 5.79
CA TYR A 191 -7.27 -7.09 4.40
C TYR A 191 -6.21 -8.20 4.26
N THR A 192 -5.21 -8.25 5.16
CA THR A 192 -4.24 -9.35 5.20
C THR A 192 -4.94 -10.68 5.58
N THR A 193 -5.84 -10.65 6.55
CA THR A 193 -6.59 -11.84 6.96
C THR A 193 -7.57 -12.29 5.88
N LEU A 194 -8.26 -11.36 5.21
CA LEU A 194 -9.13 -11.64 4.07
C LEU A 194 -8.35 -12.34 2.94
N GLY A 195 -7.17 -11.81 2.61
CA GLY A 195 -6.28 -12.42 1.63
C GLY A 195 -5.84 -13.83 2.01
N PHE A 196 -5.54 -14.07 3.28
CA PHE A 196 -5.22 -15.39 3.80
C PHE A 196 -6.36 -16.37 3.58
N PHE A 197 -7.60 -15.97 3.81
CA PHE A 197 -8.77 -16.83 3.56
C PHE A 197 -9.00 -17.11 2.07
N PHE A 198 -8.70 -16.18 1.18
CA PHE A 198 -8.73 -16.44 -0.25
C PHE A 198 -7.70 -17.48 -0.72
N ALA A 199 -6.68 -17.78 0.10
CA ALA A 199 -5.74 -18.87 -0.17
C ALA A 199 -6.27 -20.25 0.27
N ASP A 200 -7.37 -20.32 1.01
CA ASP A 200 -8.05 -21.57 1.37
C ASP A 200 -9.04 -21.97 0.26
N ASP A 201 -8.78 -23.08 -0.40
CA ASP A 201 -9.58 -23.59 -1.52
C ASP A 201 -11.06 -23.79 -1.14
N ASN A 202 -11.36 -24.16 0.13
CA ASN A 202 -12.73 -24.35 0.59
C ASN A 202 -13.48 -23.02 0.73
N PHE A 203 -12.79 -21.98 1.21
CA PHE A 203 -13.35 -20.64 1.30
C PHE A 203 -13.56 -20.05 -0.10
N PHE A 204 -12.55 -20.18 -0.95
CA PHE A 204 -12.60 -19.69 -2.33
C PHE A 204 -13.71 -20.34 -3.16
N LYS A 205 -13.88 -21.69 -3.09
CA LYS A 205 -14.95 -22.39 -3.81
C LYS A 205 -16.34 -21.93 -3.40
N LYS A 206 -16.54 -21.58 -2.13
CA LYS A 206 -17.82 -21.04 -1.64
C LYS A 206 -18.08 -19.61 -2.13
N SER A 207 -17.04 -18.79 -2.24
CA SER A 207 -17.15 -17.40 -2.70
C SER A 207 -17.04 -17.25 -4.22
N GLY A 208 -16.48 -18.25 -4.91
CA GLY A 208 -16.18 -18.21 -6.35
C GLY A 208 -17.29 -18.60 -7.31
N ALA A 209 -18.54 -18.82 -6.82
CA ALA A 209 -19.69 -19.14 -7.66
C ALA A 209 -20.19 -17.97 -8.55
N ILE A 210 -19.56 -16.79 -8.41
CA ILE A 210 -19.93 -15.59 -9.17
C ILE A 210 -19.31 -15.66 -10.56
N THR A 211 -20.12 -15.44 -11.61
CA THR A 211 -19.60 -15.42 -13.00
C THR A 211 -18.61 -14.26 -13.20
N ALA A 212 -17.67 -14.42 -14.13
CA ALA A 212 -16.70 -13.35 -14.43
C ALA A 212 -17.39 -12.02 -14.82
N LYS A 213 -18.50 -12.09 -15.58
CA LYS A 213 -19.28 -10.93 -15.99
C LYS A 213 -19.92 -10.24 -14.79
N THR A 214 -20.59 -10.99 -13.91
CA THR A 214 -21.21 -10.46 -12.70
C THR A 214 -20.16 -9.83 -11.78
N ASN A 215 -18.99 -10.48 -11.62
CA ASN A 215 -17.91 -9.97 -10.80
C ASN A 215 -17.36 -8.64 -11.35
N LEU A 216 -17.15 -8.52 -12.66
CA LEU A 216 -16.73 -7.28 -13.29
C LEU A 216 -17.79 -6.17 -13.10
N SER A 217 -19.07 -6.49 -13.24
CA SER A 217 -20.14 -5.53 -12.99
C SER A 217 -20.15 -5.02 -11.55
N LEU A 218 -19.93 -5.92 -10.57
CA LEU A 218 -19.83 -5.54 -9.15
C LEU A 218 -18.61 -4.67 -8.88
N ILE A 219 -17.48 -4.94 -9.50
CA ILE A 219 -16.28 -4.09 -9.40
C ILE A 219 -16.61 -2.68 -9.87
N LEU A 220 -17.22 -2.53 -11.07
CA LEU A 220 -17.59 -1.21 -11.62
C LEU A 220 -18.59 -0.48 -10.73
N ILE A 221 -19.60 -1.17 -10.22
CA ILE A 221 -20.59 -0.61 -9.30
C ILE A 221 -19.91 -0.11 -8.03
N PHE A 222 -19.04 -0.91 -7.40
CA PHE A 222 -18.38 -0.51 -6.16
C PHE A 222 -17.32 0.58 -6.37
N PHE A 223 -16.71 0.69 -7.53
CA PHE A 223 -15.91 1.87 -7.88
C PHE A 223 -16.74 3.15 -7.91
N ILE A 224 -17.90 3.10 -8.55
CA ILE A 224 -18.81 4.26 -8.59
C ILE A 224 -19.29 4.59 -7.16
N ILE A 225 -19.71 3.58 -6.40
CA ILE A 225 -20.16 3.78 -5.02
C ILE A 225 -19.04 4.41 -4.18
N GLN A 226 -17.77 3.98 -4.33
CA GLN A 226 -16.64 4.53 -3.58
C GLN A 226 -16.42 6.03 -3.86
N VAL A 227 -16.52 6.45 -5.13
CA VAL A 227 -16.42 7.87 -5.49
C VAL A 227 -17.59 8.67 -4.93
N VAL A 228 -18.81 8.14 -5.02
CA VAL A 228 -20.02 8.78 -4.47
C VAL A 228 -19.94 8.85 -2.94
N GLU A 229 -19.52 7.79 -2.28
CA GLU A 229 -19.33 7.73 -0.83
C GLU A 229 -18.32 8.79 -0.36
N GLY A 230 -17.14 8.88 -1.02
CA GLY A 230 -16.16 9.92 -0.73
C GLY A 230 -16.71 11.32 -0.95
N TYR A 231 -17.45 11.56 -2.03
CA TYR A 231 -18.07 12.87 -2.30
C TYR A 231 -19.09 13.25 -1.23
N LEU A 232 -19.96 12.33 -0.82
CA LEU A 232 -20.94 12.57 0.23
C LEU A 232 -20.27 12.90 1.57
N LEU A 233 -19.26 12.12 1.98
CA LEU A 233 -18.59 12.29 3.25
C LEU A 233 -17.76 13.58 3.31
N GLU A 234 -16.98 13.86 2.27
CA GLU A 234 -16.03 14.99 2.30
C GLU A 234 -16.66 16.32 1.85
N LYS A 235 -17.42 16.33 0.76
CA LYS A 235 -17.93 17.58 0.17
C LYS A 235 -19.31 17.98 0.70
N ILE A 236 -20.18 17.02 1.04
CA ILE A 236 -21.52 17.33 1.56
C ILE A 236 -21.52 17.38 3.07
N LEU A 237 -20.91 16.40 3.73
CA LEU A 237 -20.91 16.29 5.19
C LEU A 237 -19.69 16.95 5.85
N SER A 238 -18.72 17.47 5.05
CA SER A 238 -17.51 18.11 5.56
C SER A 238 -16.65 17.21 6.48
N GLY A 239 -16.67 15.91 6.23
CA GLY A 239 -15.84 14.93 6.93
C GLY A 239 -14.38 15.01 6.52
N SER A 240 -13.50 14.38 7.29
CA SER A 240 -12.09 14.27 6.97
C SER A 240 -11.87 13.38 5.76
N HIS A 241 -10.82 13.68 5.00
CA HIS A 241 -10.37 12.81 3.93
C HIS A 241 -9.87 11.47 4.48
N GLY A 242 -10.33 10.35 3.91
CA GLY A 242 -10.03 9.00 4.40
C GLY A 242 -9.15 8.18 3.46
N GLU A 243 -8.45 7.22 4.04
CA GLU A 243 -7.65 6.25 3.28
C GLU A 243 -8.50 5.13 2.67
N TYR A 244 -9.72 4.92 3.17
CA TYR A 244 -10.65 3.89 2.70
C TYR A 244 -12.09 4.19 3.14
N PHE A 245 -13.04 3.46 2.54
CA PHE A 245 -14.49 3.61 2.70
C PHE A 245 -15.14 2.25 2.98
N ILE A 246 -16.41 2.20 3.33
CA ILE A 246 -17.15 0.93 3.46
C ILE A 246 -17.18 0.20 2.11
N SER A 247 -17.41 0.93 1.02
CA SER A 247 -17.40 0.37 -0.34
C SER A 247 -16.05 -0.27 -0.72
N THR A 248 -14.94 0.22 -0.16
CA THR A 248 -13.59 -0.33 -0.40
C THR A 248 -13.48 -1.80 0.02
N ILE A 249 -14.22 -2.23 1.06
CA ILE A 249 -14.25 -3.62 1.53
C ILE A 249 -14.77 -4.54 0.41
N CYS A 250 -15.93 -4.21 -0.13
CA CYS A 250 -16.56 -4.98 -1.19
C CYS A 250 -15.74 -4.91 -2.50
N LEU A 251 -15.30 -3.70 -2.86
CA LEU A 251 -14.47 -3.48 -4.05
C LEU A 251 -13.21 -4.34 -4.02
N THR A 252 -12.47 -4.33 -2.92
CA THR A 252 -11.24 -5.13 -2.76
C THR A 252 -11.54 -6.63 -2.84
N ALA A 253 -12.61 -7.09 -2.19
CA ALA A 253 -13.00 -8.50 -2.22
C ALA A 253 -13.35 -8.96 -3.65
N PHE A 254 -14.19 -8.22 -4.39
CA PHE A 254 -14.57 -8.56 -5.76
C PHE A 254 -13.39 -8.44 -6.73
N LEU A 255 -12.55 -7.43 -6.59
CA LEU A 255 -11.36 -7.27 -7.41
C LEU A 255 -10.37 -8.42 -7.21
N PHE A 256 -10.23 -8.89 -5.97
CA PHE A 256 -9.36 -10.02 -5.67
C PHE A 256 -9.94 -11.34 -6.17
N LEU A 257 -11.25 -11.58 -6.00
CA LEU A 257 -11.96 -12.73 -6.58
C LEU A 257 -11.84 -12.76 -8.11
N PHE A 258 -11.96 -11.60 -8.75
CA PHE A 258 -11.76 -11.48 -10.20
C PHE A 258 -10.34 -11.92 -10.61
N ALA A 259 -9.31 -11.50 -9.87
CA ALA A 259 -7.94 -11.91 -10.12
C ALA A 259 -7.72 -13.43 -9.94
N LEU A 260 -8.40 -14.03 -8.96
CA LEU A 260 -8.29 -15.47 -8.72
C LEU A 260 -9.00 -16.30 -9.78
N ASN A 261 -10.12 -15.81 -10.31
CA ASN A 261 -10.88 -16.48 -11.38
C ASN A 261 -10.23 -16.33 -12.76
N ASN A 262 -9.39 -15.31 -12.97
CA ASN A 262 -8.79 -14.97 -14.27
C ASN A 262 -7.25 -15.04 -14.25
N LYS A 263 -6.67 -16.12 -13.75
CA LYS A 263 -5.23 -16.28 -13.44
C LYS A 263 -4.29 -15.92 -14.59
N THR A 264 -4.73 -16.06 -15.83
CA THR A 264 -3.94 -15.78 -17.05
C THR A 264 -4.08 -14.35 -17.55
N LEU A 265 -4.96 -13.54 -16.94
CA LEU A 265 -5.14 -12.14 -17.32
C LEU A 265 -3.81 -11.38 -17.20
N GLY A 266 -3.48 -10.64 -18.25
CA GLY A 266 -2.23 -9.89 -18.32
C GLY A 266 -0.97 -10.75 -18.51
N LYS A 267 -1.11 -12.06 -18.81
CA LYS A 267 0.05 -12.93 -19.12
C LYS A 267 0.88 -12.29 -20.25
N ASP A 268 2.19 -12.31 -20.06
CA ASP A 268 3.20 -11.80 -21.00
C ASP A 268 3.18 -10.28 -21.25
N LEU A 269 2.27 -9.52 -20.66
CA LEU A 269 2.26 -8.05 -20.75
C LEU A 269 3.40 -7.42 -19.93
N PHE A 270 3.98 -6.33 -20.47
CA PHE A 270 5.00 -5.55 -19.75
C PHE A 270 4.49 -4.99 -18.43
N ILE A 271 3.26 -4.47 -18.38
CA ILE A 271 2.66 -3.92 -17.17
C ILE A 271 2.53 -4.96 -16.04
N THR A 272 2.33 -6.24 -16.38
CA THR A 272 2.33 -7.35 -15.39
C THR A 272 3.72 -7.57 -14.79
N LYS A 273 4.78 -7.39 -15.59
CA LYS A 273 6.16 -7.43 -15.06
C LYS A 273 6.43 -6.27 -14.11
N VAL A 274 5.95 -5.07 -14.44
CA VAL A 274 6.01 -3.89 -13.56
C VAL A 274 5.24 -4.13 -12.26
N GLY A 275 3.99 -4.62 -12.34
CA GLY A 275 3.18 -4.95 -11.16
C GLY A 275 3.81 -6.04 -10.27
N GLY A 276 4.55 -6.99 -10.86
CA GLY A 276 5.35 -7.95 -10.09
C GLY A 276 6.47 -7.31 -9.26
N ARG A 277 6.83 -6.04 -9.53
CA ARG A 277 7.81 -5.23 -8.80
C ARG A 277 7.19 -4.09 -8.00
N ALA A 278 5.86 -4.06 -7.90
CA ALA A 278 5.11 -2.97 -7.28
C ALA A 278 5.58 -2.58 -5.88
N LEU A 279 6.00 -3.54 -5.04
CA LEU A 279 6.54 -3.24 -3.71
C LEU A 279 7.83 -2.40 -3.77
N GLY A 280 8.70 -2.68 -4.74
CA GLY A 280 9.93 -1.89 -4.92
C GLY A 280 9.63 -0.47 -5.40
N ILE A 281 8.72 -0.33 -6.37
CA ILE A 281 8.24 0.96 -6.85
C ILE A 281 7.60 1.74 -5.70
N TYR A 282 6.73 1.07 -4.92
CA TYR A 282 6.06 1.63 -3.75
C TYR A 282 7.03 2.25 -2.73
N ILE A 283 8.18 1.63 -2.51
CA ILE A 283 9.14 2.14 -1.53
C ILE A 283 9.91 3.35 -2.06
N VAL A 284 10.19 3.39 -3.35
CA VAL A 284 11.09 4.38 -3.97
C VAL A 284 10.36 5.63 -4.47
N HIS A 285 9.05 5.53 -4.77
CA HIS A 285 8.34 6.58 -5.51
C HIS A 285 8.35 7.96 -4.81
N VAL A 286 8.35 8.00 -3.47
CA VAL A 286 8.36 9.27 -2.71
C VAL A 286 9.60 10.09 -3.01
N VAL A 287 10.77 9.46 -3.13
CA VAL A 287 12.00 10.18 -3.52
C VAL A 287 11.85 10.89 -4.87
N PHE A 288 11.14 10.24 -5.81
CA PHE A 288 10.93 10.86 -7.13
C PHE A 288 9.83 11.91 -7.12
N ILE A 289 8.87 11.85 -6.21
CA ILE A 289 7.92 12.94 -5.96
C ILE A 289 8.71 14.16 -5.49
N ASP A 290 9.52 14.02 -4.44
CA ASP A 290 10.31 15.12 -3.89
C ASP A 290 11.27 15.73 -4.93
N ILE A 291 11.95 14.88 -5.75
CA ILE A 291 12.82 15.36 -6.82
C ILE A 291 12.03 16.14 -7.87
N PHE A 292 10.83 15.68 -8.24
CA PHE A 292 9.98 16.36 -9.21
C PHE A 292 9.53 17.73 -8.69
N ASP A 293 9.07 17.79 -7.43
CA ASP A 293 8.66 19.02 -6.78
C ASP A 293 9.82 20.03 -6.71
N LEU A 294 11.03 19.57 -6.39
CA LEU A 294 12.23 20.40 -6.43
C LEU A 294 12.53 20.97 -7.83
N ILE A 295 12.33 20.17 -8.88
CA ILE A 295 12.51 20.61 -10.26
C ILE A 295 11.46 21.65 -10.65
N ILE A 296 10.19 21.43 -10.33
CA ILE A 296 9.09 22.37 -10.62
C ILE A 296 9.34 23.71 -9.94
N SER A 297 9.71 23.68 -8.66
CA SER A 297 10.04 24.88 -7.89
C SER A 297 11.27 25.62 -8.45
N ALA A 298 12.33 24.91 -8.79
CA ALA A 298 13.55 25.49 -9.38
C ALA A 298 13.28 26.16 -10.74
N LEU A 299 12.34 25.61 -11.51
CA LEU A 299 11.88 26.17 -12.80
C LEU A 299 10.82 27.26 -12.63
N ARG A 300 10.35 27.54 -11.41
CA ARG A 300 9.25 28.49 -11.09
C ARG A 300 7.95 28.17 -11.82
N LEU A 301 7.64 26.88 -11.95
CA LEU A 301 6.45 26.36 -12.62
C LEU A 301 5.32 26.01 -11.64
N ASP A 302 5.39 26.46 -10.39
CA ASP A 302 4.42 26.18 -9.34
C ASP A 302 2.99 26.58 -9.75
N HIS A 303 2.85 27.64 -10.58
CA HIS A 303 1.56 28.12 -11.07
C HIS A 303 0.80 27.16 -12.00
N ILE A 304 1.47 26.13 -12.53
CA ILE A 304 0.85 25.10 -13.37
C ILE A 304 0.85 23.72 -12.68
N SER A 305 1.34 23.64 -11.45
CA SER A 305 1.49 22.38 -10.71
C SER A 305 0.17 21.59 -10.60
N ASP A 306 -0.98 22.29 -10.52
CA ASP A 306 -2.32 21.68 -10.41
C ASP A 306 -2.94 21.31 -11.76
N ASN A 307 -2.21 21.43 -12.87
CA ASN A 307 -2.72 21.05 -14.18
C ASN A 307 -2.86 19.51 -14.30
N LEU A 308 -4.04 19.03 -14.69
CA LEU A 308 -4.32 17.60 -14.81
C LEU A 308 -3.33 16.86 -15.72
N PHE A 309 -2.96 17.45 -16.86
CA PHE A 309 -2.02 16.81 -17.79
C PHE A 309 -0.61 16.74 -17.19
N LEU A 310 -0.18 17.78 -16.47
CA LEU A 310 1.10 17.77 -15.77
C LEU A 310 1.11 16.68 -14.69
N LYS A 311 0.05 16.56 -13.89
CA LYS A 311 -0.07 15.54 -12.85
C LYS A 311 -0.12 14.11 -13.40
N LEU A 312 -0.76 13.89 -14.54
CA LEU A 312 -0.71 12.61 -15.25
C LEU A 312 0.69 12.29 -15.77
N PHE A 313 1.37 13.27 -16.36
CA PHE A 313 2.75 13.13 -16.82
C PHE A 313 3.70 12.83 -15.65
N GLU A 314 3.60 13.59 -14.58
CA GLU A 314 4.34 13.40 -13.33
C GLU A 314 4.16 11.97 -12.79
N THR A 315 2.93 11.50 -12.71
CA THR A 315 2.60 10.13 -12.25
C THR A 315 3.31 9.07 -13.09
N LEU A 316 3.25 9.19 -14.42
CA LEU A 316 3.91 8.24 -15.33
C LEU A 316 5.43 8.31 -15.24
N LEU A 317 6.00 9.51 -15.10
CA LEU A 317 7.42 9.73 -14.91
C LEU A 317 7.91 9.09 -13.61
N ILE A 318 7.23 9.37 -12.48
CA ILE A 318 7.57 8.82 -11.17
C ILE A 318 7.56 7.29 -11.19
N ILE A 319 6.52 6.66 -11.77
CA ILE A 319 6.45 5.20 -11.88
C ILE A 319 7.61 4.66 -12.72
N THR A 320 7.90 5.29 -13.85
CA THR A 320 8.97 4.85 -14.76
C THR A 320 10.33 4.95 -14.07
N MET A 321 10.62 6.08 -13.44
CA MET A 321 11.89 6.31 -12.72
C MET A 321 12.03 5.37 -11.52
N SER A 322 10.95 5.17 -10.76
CA SER A 322 10.93 4.23 -9.63
C SER A 322 11.16 2.78 -10.09
N TYR A 323 10.54 2.37 -11.20
CA TYR A 323 10.74 1.04 -11.77
C TYR A 323 12.19 0.82 -12.21
N ILE A 324 12.77 1.78 -12.97
CA ILE A 324 14.15 1.70 -13.45
C ILE A 324 15.12 1.66 -12.27
N SER A 325 14.97 2.55 -11.30
CA SER A 325 15.83 2.62 -10.12
C SER A 325 15.77 1.34 -9.30
N TYR A 326 14.57 0.80 -9.06
CA TYR A 326 14.44 -0.46 -8.36
C TYR A 326 15.04 -1.64 -9.15
N ASP A 327 14.90 -1.67 -10.48
CA ASP A 327 15.51 -2.71 -11.32
C ASP A 327 17.03 -2.64 -11.30
N LEU A 328 17.62 -1.46 -11.35
CA LEU A 328 19.05 -1.24 -11.18
C LEU A 328 19.55 -1.71 -9.82
N LEU A 329 18.84 -1.37 -8.72
CA LEU A 329 19.17 -1.84 -7.38
C LEU A 329 19.18 -3.39 -7.31
N GLN A 330 18.20 -4.03 -7.93
CA GLN A 330 18.13 -5.50 -7.97
C GLN A 330 19.27 -6.09 -8.83
N TYR A 331 19.64 -5.44 -9.92
CA TYR A 331 20.77 -5.85 -10.75
C TYR A 331 22.10 -5.80 -9.98
N PHE A 332 22.38 -4.68 -9.32
CA PHE A 332 23.60 -4.53 -8.50
C PHE A 332 23.64 -5.54 -7.35
N LYS A 333 22.51 -5.72 -6.64
CA LYS A 333 22.40 -6.73 -5.57
C LYS A 333 22.74 -8.13 -6.06
N ARG A 334 22.25 -8.54 -7.22
CA ARG A 334 22.55 -9.86 -7.80
C ARG A 334 24.02 -9.98 -8.20
N ARG A 335 24.62 -8.92 -8.71
CA ARG A 335 26.02 -8.90 -9.10
C ARG A 335 26.94 -9.01 -7.90
N LEU A 336 26.68 -8.25 -6.84
CA LEU A 336 27.41 -8.32 -5.58
C LEU A 336 27.31 -9.72 -4.92
N SER A 337 26.10 -10.29 -4.88
CA SER A 337 25.90 -11.63 -4.34
C SER A 337 26.73 -12.69 -5.11
N LYS A 338 26.83 -12.60 -6.42
CA LYS A 338 27.67 -13.51 -7.21
C LYS A 338 29.18 -13.35 -6.92
N MET A 339 29.66 -12.13 -6.73
CA MET A 339 31.06 -11.87 -6.39
C MET A 339 31.43 -12.44 -5.01
N VAL A 340 30.52 -12.33 -4.03
CA VAL A 340 30.75 -12.88 -2.66
C VAL A 340 30.70 -14.41 -2.65
N THR A 341 29.95 -15.06 -3.53
CA THR A 341 29.86 -16.53 -3.59
C THR A 341 30.93 -17.17 -4.49
N SER A 342 31.70 -16.37 -5.24
CA SER A 342 32.81 -16.83 -6.09
C SER A 342 34.18 -16.72 -5.42
N ASN A 343 34.24 -16.12 -4.23
CA ASN A 343 35.39 -16.15 -3.29
C ASN A 343 35.09 -17.12 -2.15
#